data_06820fe7b4027ca37ca4f8e7948b17da
#
_entry.id   06820fe7b4027ca37ca4f8e7948b17da
#
_cell.length_a   1.000
_cell.length_b   1.000
_cell.length_c   1.000
_cell.angle_alpha   90.00
_cell.angle_beta   90.00
_cell.angle_gamma   90.00
#
_symmetry.space_group_name_H-M   'P 1'
#
loop_
_entity.id
_entity.type
_entity.pdbx_description
1 polymer ?
#
loop_
_entity_poly.entity_id
_entity_poly.type
_entity_poly.pdbx_seq_one_letter_code
_entity_poly.pdbx_strand_id
1 'polypeptide(L)'
;MTKNILLLITIISFSLTSCKDEYKDLKDGLYAKVETSKGTFIVELDYQKAPIMVANFVTLAEGKNQFVSREFKGKPFFDGLKFHRVISKLNGDSEDFMVQTGDPLGNGSGDAGYKIRDEFTDLRHNKPGVLSMANSGPNTNSSQFFITLVPTPWLDGKHSIFGSVVGDGMKVVATIVKDDIVKTVTIIRKGEVVKKFDAVKIFNDYFKSETENQKKQAAIDSQKKKDYDAKYKIVKDQKVTFFNELKKSATKTPSGFKFKIIQKSTGDIPKDGETVNIEYAGFLEDGTLFDTSSPTVAKQFGMFNEQRAMQNGYSALPYVMGSNRMIPGFVEGLSKLKKGEKAVFFIPFNLGYGEQGAGNVIPPNANLIFEVELKK
;
A
#
# COMPACT_ATOMS: atom_id res chain seq x y z
N MET A 1 -23.55 64.96 66.81
CA MET A 1 -23.10 64.68 65.40
C MET A 1 -22.76 63.23 65.28
N THR A 2 -23.71 62.37 64.93
CA THR A 2 -23.60 60.92 64.82
C THR A 2 -23.71 60.57 63.35
N LYS A 3 -22.58 60.09 62.73
CA LYS A 3 -22.49 59.64 61.33
C LYS A 3 -22.99 58.19 61.27
N ASN A 4 -24.13 57.98 60.62
CA ASN A 4 -24.60 56.66 60.21
C ASN A 4 -23.79 56.19 58.99
N ILE A 5 -23.05 55.09 59.18
CA ILE A 5 -22.39 54.36 58.03
C ILE A 5 -23.37 53.29 57.58
N LEU A 6 -23.88 53.48 56.37
CA LEU A 6 -24.75 52.52 55.67
C LEU A 6 -23.84 51.46 54.98
N LEU A 7 -23.84 50.22 55.52
CA LEU A 7 -23.09 49.11 54.99
C LEU A 7 -23.90 48.49 53.85
N LEU A 8 -23.46 48.70 52.57
CA LEU A 8 -24.09 48.13 51.38
C LEU A 8 -23.52 46.70 51.18
N ILE A 9 -24.30 45.68 51.55
CA ILE A 9 -23.95 44.29 51.30
C ILE A 9 -24.34 43.94 49.89
N THR A 10 -23.34 43.86 48.97
CA THR A 10 -23.54 43.39 47.60
C THR A 10 -23.58 41.85 47.60
N ILE A 11 -24.75 41.28 47.44
CA ILE A 11 -24.95 39.83 47.29
C ILE A 11 -24.53 39.49 45.85
N ILE A 12 -23.32 38.91 45.69
CA ILE A 12 -22.89 38.32 44.44
C ILE A 12 -23.58 36.96 44.31
N SER A 13 -24.66 36.93 43.52
CA SER A 13 -25.32 35.69 43.11
C SER A 13 -24.38 34.90 42.21
N PHE A 14 -23.68 33.90 42.72
CA PHE A 14 -23.01 32.89 41.96
C PHE A 14 -24.09 32.07 41.21
N SER A 15 -24.33 32.38 39.98
CA SER A 15 -25.12 31.52 39.09
C SER A 15 -24.30 30.23 38.86
N LEU A 16 -24.61 29.20 39.62
CA LEU A 16 -24.18 27.83 39.31
C LEU A 16 -24.86 27.45 38.01
N THR A 17 -24.18 27.70 36.88
CA THR A 17 -24.52 27.08 35.60
C THR A 17 -24.29 25.58 35.83
N SER A 18 -25.36 24.85 36.11
CA SER A 18 -25.39 23.40 36.03
C SER A 18 -24.95 23.04 34.60
N CYS A 19 -23.73 22.55 34.43
CA CYS A 19 -23.35 21.89 33.20
C CYS A 19 -24.32 20.72 33.01
N LYS A 20 -25.31 20.88 32.14
CA LYS A 20 -26.09 19.77 31.66
C LYS A 20 -25.06 18.83 30.99
N ASP A 21 -24.94 17.61 31.53
CA ASP A 21 -24.16 16.58 30.90
C ASP A 21 -24.78 16.32 29.51
N GLU A 22 -24.19 16.95 28.50
CA GLU A 22 -24.64 16.89 27.10
C GLU A 22 -24.69 15.43 26.59
N TYR A 23 -23.94 14.54 27.25
CA TYR A 23 -23.76 13.14 26.85
C TYR A 23 -24.31 12.15 27.90
N LYS A 24 -25.32 12.55 28.70
CA LYS A 24 -25.88 11.72 29.78
C LYS A 24 -26.37 10.33 29.30
N ASP A 25 -26.83 10.24 28.06
CA ASP A 25 -27.40 9.03 27.49
C ASP A 25 -26.33 8.08 26.91
N LEU A 26 -25.06 8.52 26.78
CA LEU A 26 -23.96 7.66 26.42
C LEU A 26 -23.52 6.78 27.60
N LYS A 27 -23.15 5.55 27.33
CA LYS A 27 -22.47 4.68 28.32
C LYS A 27 -21.03 5.10 28.54
N ASP A 28 -20.36 4.50 29.54
CA ASP A 28 -18.92 4.66 29.67
C ASP A 28 -18.21 4.12 28.42
N GLY A 29 -17.37 4.96 27.78
CA GLY A 29 -16.73 4.65 26.51
C GLY A 29 -15.98 5.83 25.90
N LEU A 30 -15.30 5.56 24.81
CA LEU A 30 -14.60 6.56 24.00
C LEU A 30 -15.43 6.85 22.76
N TYR A 31 -15.71 8.13 22.52
CA TYR A 31 -16.58 8.55 21.42
C TYR A 31 -15.94 9.71 20.65
N ALA A 32 -16.41 9.89 19.42
CA ALA A 32 -16.17 11.10 18.66
C ALA A 32 -17.51 11.73 18.24
N LYS A 33 -17.72 12.99 18.61
CA LYS A 33 -18.78 13.84 18.04
C LYS A 33 -18.26 14.42 16.73
N VAL A 34 -18.92 14.10 15.65
CA VAL A 34 -18.60 14.59 14.30
C VAL A 34 -19.67 15.59 13.90
N GLU A 35 -19.29 16.85 13.77
CA GLU A 35 -20.15 17.93 13.26
C GLU A 35 -19.91 18.10 11.78
N THR A 36 -20.97 18.07 10.98
CA THR A 36 -20.88 18.18 9.53
C THR A 36 -21.79 19.30 8.98
N SER A 37 -21.70 19.54 7.68
CA SER A 37 -22.67 20.41 6.97
C SER A 37 -24.11 19.90 7.02
N LYS A 38 -24.34 18.60 7.29
CA LYS A 38 -25.66 17.94 7.33
C LYS A 38 -26.21 17.75 8.76
N GLY A 39 -25.41 18.02 9.76
CA GLY A 39 -25.77 17.81 11.17
C GLY A 39 -24.66 17.12 11.96
N THR A 40 -25.00 16.70 13.17
CA THR A 40 -24.07 16.09 14.11
C THR A 40 -24.42 14.62 14.31
N PHE A 41 -23.41 13.75 14.36
CA PHE A 41 -23.54 12.36 14.75
C PHE A 41 -22.42 11.97 15.70
N ILE A 42 -22.65 10.89 16.47
CA ILE A 42 -21.67 10.35 17.41
C ILE A 42 -21.27 8.95 16.93
N VAL A 43 -19.96 8.67 17.00
CA VAL A 43 -19.40 7.34 16.80
C VAL A 43 -18.78 6.85 18.11
N GLU A 44 -19.01 5.60 18.45
CA GLU A 44 -18.29 4.88 19.48
C GLU A 44 -17.00 4.34 18.90
N LEU A 45 -15.88 4.54 19.61
CA LEU A 45 -14.56 4.09 19.18
C LEU A 45 -14.16 2.84 19.96
N ASP A 46 -13.87 1.75 19.25
CA ASP A 46 -13.54 0.44 19.82
C ASP A 46 -12.07 0.37 20.31
N TYR A 47 -11.72 1.25 21.25
CA TYR A 47 -10.35 1.43 21.74
C TYR A 47 -9.74 0.19 22.40
N GLN A 48 -10.56 -0.77 22.82
CA GLN A 48 -10.09 -2.04 23.39
C GLN A 48 -9.73 -3.06 22.31
N LYS A 49 -10.47 -3.09 21.20
CA LYS A 49 -10.27 -4.05 20.11
C LYS A 49 -9.32 -3.53 19.03
N ALA A 50 -9.37 -2.23 18.73
CA ALA A 50 -8.56 -1.59 17.71
C ALA A 50 -7.77 -0.39 18.28
N PRO A 51 -6.91 -0.61 19.30
CA PRO A 51 -6.23 0.47 20.00
C PRO A 51 -5.36 1.34 19.11
N ILE A 52 -4.71 0.78 18.07
CA ILE A 52 -3.83 1.53 17.16
C ILE A 52 -4.64 2.43 16.23
N MET A 53 -5.70 1.89 15.60
CA MET A 53 -6.57 2.67 14.71
C MET A 53 -7.30 3.77 15.47
N VAL A 54 -7.79 3.46 16.68
CA VAL A 54 -8.42 4.46 17.54
C VAL A 54 -7.41 5.51 17.99
N ALA A 55 -6.20 5.14 18.40
CA ALA A 55 -5.16 6.09 18.79
C ALA A 55 -4.75 6.99 17.62
N ASN A 56 -4.64 6.45 16.40
CA ASN A 56 -4.44 7.23 15.19
C ASN A 56 -5.55 8.27 15.01
N PHE A 57 -6.80 7.83 14.97
CA PHE A 57 -7.95 8.71 14.79
C PHE A 57 -8.02 9.81 15.86
N VAL A 58 -7.87 9.44 17.13
CA VAL A 58 -7.92 10.38 18.26
C VAL A 58 -6.78 11.40 18.21
N THR A 59 -5.55 10.97 17.94
CA THR A 59 -4.41 11.89 17.85
C THR A 59 -4.52 12.85 16.67
N LEU A 60 -5.07 12.42 15.54
CA LEU A 60 -5.38 13.27 14.39
C LEU A 60 -6.49 14.28 14.74
N ALA A 61 -7.61 13.82 15.31
CA ALA A 61 -8.73 14.67 15.69
C ALA A 61 -8.34 15.76 16.72
N GLU A 62 -7.48 15.42 17.67
CA GLU A 62 -7.01 16.36 18.71
C GLU A 62 -5.78 17.21 18.27
N GLY A 63 -5.24 17.02 17.07
CA GLY A 63 -4.03 17.70 16.61
C GLY A 63 -2.76 17.31 17.36
N LYS A 64 -2.76 16.16 18.05
CA LYS A 64 -1.66 15.66 18.89
C LYS A 64 -0.76 14.64 18.19
N ASN A 65 -1.04 14.32 16.94
CA ASN A 65 -0.26 13.35 16.17
C ASN A 65 1.10 13.95 15.77
N GLN A 66 2.20 13.30 16.21
CA GLN A 66 3.56 13.78 15.99
C GLN A 66 4.13 13.39 14.61
N PHE A 67 3.52 12.39 13.96
CA PHE A 67 4.01 11.83 12.69
C PHE A 67 3.32 12.41 11.46
N VAL A 68 2.26 13.18 11.66
CA VAL A 68 1.52 13.85 10.59
C VAL A 68 2.44 14.79 9.81
N SER A 69 2.17 14.98 8.52
CA SER A 69 2.87 15.94 7.65
C SER A 69 2.96 17.33 8.27
N ARG A 70 4.05 18.02 8.00
CA ARG A 70 4.43 19.27 8.69
C ARG A 70 3.33 20.32 8.72
N GLU A 71 2.55 20.45 7.65
CA GLU A 71 1.45 21.43 7.50
C GLU A 71 0.27 21.18 8.44
N PHE A 72 0.11 19.94 8.95
CA PHE A 72 -0.98 19.55 9.85
C PHE A 72 -0.56 19.45 11.32
N LYS A 73 0.72 19.64 11.64
CA LYS A 73 1.20 19.52 13.04
C LYS A 73 0.52 20.54 13.95
N GLY A 74 0.02 20.03 15.08
CA GLY A 74 -0.65 20.84 16.11
C GLY A 74 -2.06 21.31 15.73
N LYS A 75 -2.64 20.81 14.62
CA LYS A 75 -3.98 21.17 14.16
C LYS A 75 -4.90 19.94 14.18
N PRO A 76 -6.20 20.11 14.56
CA PRO A 76 -7.20 19.08 14.33
C PRO A 76 -7.24 18.73 12.85
N PHE A 77 -6.89 17.47 12.53
CA PHE A 77 -6.63 17.07 11.14
C PHE A 77 -7.91 17.00 10.29
N PHE A 78 -9.03 16.60 10.90
CA PHE A 78 -10.27 16.34 10.17
C PHE A 78 -11.11 17.58 9.92
N ASP A 79 -10.83 18.69 10.62
CA ASP A 79 -11.62 19.91 10.53
C ASP A 79 -11.51 20.55 9.13
N GLY A 80 -12.66 20.79 8.51
CA GLY A 80 -12.76 21.35 7.17
C GLY A 80 -12.60 20.34 6.02
N LEU A 81 -12.34 19.06 6.31
CA LEU A 81 -12.20 18.05 5.25
C LEU A 81 -13.55 17.70 4.63
N LYS A 82 -13.49 17.30 3.37
CA LYS A 82 -14.66 16.90 2.58
C LYS A 82 -14.95 15.41 2.70
N PHE A 83 -16.21 15.06 2.56
CA PHE A 83 -16.60 13.72 2.13
C PHE A 83 -16.34 13.61 0.62
N HIS A 84 -15.10 13.33 0.24
CA HIS A 84 -14.63 13.36 -1.15
C HIS A 84 -15.15 12.19 -2.00
N ARG A 85 -15.61 11.11 -1.35
CA ARG A 85 -16.20 9.94 -2.00
C ARG A 85 -17.42 9.48 -1.22
N VAL A 86 -18.57 9.57 -1.86
CA VAL A 86 -19.86 9.08 -1.34
C VAL A 86 -20.47 8.18 -2.40
N ILE A 87 -20.79 6.96 -2.04
CA ILE A 87 -21.54 6.04 -2.91
C ILE A 87 -22.85 5.77 -2.22
N SER A 88 -23.90 6.43 -2.71
CA SER A 88 -25.27 6.31 -2.19
C SER A 88 -26.31 6.70 -3.24
N LYS A 89 -27.50 6.16 -3.11
CA LYS A 89 -28.64 6.52 -3.98
C LYS A 89 -28.95 8.01 -3.92
N LEU A 90 -28.80 8.62 -2.75
CA LEU A 90 -28.97 10.06 -2.57
C LEU A 90 -27.96 10.88 -3.38
N ASN A 91 -26.74 10.35 -3.57
CA ASN A 91 -25.67 10.96 -4.36
C ASN A 91 -25.77 10.62 -5.87
N GLY A 92 -26.80 9.86 -6.29
CA GLY A 92 -27.04 9.47 -7.68
C GLY A 92 -26.48 8.11 -8.09
N ASP A 93 -25.94 7.32 -7.15
CA ASP A 93 -25.43 5.97 -7.42
C ASP A 93 -26.57 4.94 -7.50
N SER A 94 -26.32 3.78 -8.08
CA SER A 94 -27.30 2.68 -8.19
C SER A 94 -27.64 2.06 -6.84
N GLU A 95 -26.70 2.05 -5.91
CA GLU A 95 -26.83 1.39 -4.61
C GLU A 95 -26.18 2.23 -3.50
N ASP A 96 -26.66 1.99 -2.26
CA ASP A 96 -26.00 2.55 -1.06
C ASP A 96 -24.81 1.68 -0.69
N PHE A 97 -23.67 2.31 -0.36
CA PHE A 97 -22.47 1.64 0.09
C PHE A 97 -21.84 2.34 1.28
N MET A 98 -21.26 3.54 1.10
CA MET A 98 -20.53 4.22 2.17
C MET A 98 -20.35 5.71 1.92
N VAL A 99 -19.97 6.45 2.97
CA VAL A 99 -19.45 7.82 2.92
C VAL A 99 -18.01 7.84 3.40
N GLN A 100 -17.08 8.46 2.66
CA GLN A 100 -15.63 8.43 2.93
C GLN A 100 -15.06 9.84 3.02
N THR A 101 -14.22 10.06 4.03
CA THR A 101 -13.53 11.33 4.32
C THR A 101 -12.10 11.07 4.83
N GLY A 102 -11.45 12.10 5.41
CA GLY A 102 -10.10 11.97 5.98
C GLY A 102 -8.98 12.18 4.98
N ASP A 103 -9.30 12.65 3.76
CA ASP A 103 -8.33 13.04 2.74
C ASP A 103 -8.13 14.56 2.73
N PRO A 104 -6.94 15.07 3.10
CA PRO A 104 -6.67 16.51 3.09
C PRO A 104 -6.61 17.14 1.69
N LEU A 105 -6.43 16.33 0.63
CA LEU A 105 -6.46 16.80 -0.75
C LEU A 105 -7.89 16.77 -1.34
N GLY A 106 -8.81 16.05 -0.73
CA GLY A 106 -10.21 15.96 -1.15
C GLY A 106 -10.44 15.27 -2.50
N ASN A 107 -9.51 14.44 -2.97
CA ASN A 107 -9.57 13.75 -4.27
C ASN A 107 -9.33 12.24 -4.18
N GLY A 108 -9.13 11.70 -2.97
CA GLY A 108 -8.88 10.28 -2.68
C GLY A 108 -7.39 9.90 -2.57
N SER A 109 -6.46 10.81 -2.93
CA SER A 109 -5.02 10.49 -2.94
C SER A 109 -4.24 11.00 -1.74
N GLY A 110 -4.82 11.90 -0.93
CA GLY A 110 -4.16 12.49 0.24
C GLY A 110 -4.23 11.59 1.47
N ASP A 111 -3.28 11.79 2.39
CA ASP A 111 -3.23 11.09 3.67
C ASP A 111 -2.51 11.94 4.75
N ALA A 112 -2.31 11.37 5.93
CA ALA A 112 -1.64 12.05 7.04
C ALA A 112 -0.10 12.12 6.88
N GLY A 113 0.49 11.56 5.82
CA GLY A 113 1.93 11.52 5.57
C GLY A 113 2.65 10.27 6.08
N TYR A 114 1.89 9.24 6.50
CA TYR A 114 2.42 7.95 6.96
C TYR A 114 1.43 6.81 6.70
N LYS A 115 1.91 5.57 6.83
CA LYS A 115 1.09 4.35 6.73
C LYS A 115 1.11 3.56 8.03
N ILE A 116 -0.01 2.86 8.30
CA ILE A 116 -0.24 2.03 9.46
C ILE A 116 -0.62 0.63 8.99
N ARG A 117 -0.10 -0.41 9.66
CA ARG A 117 -0.49 -1.80 9.39
C ARG A 117 -1.97 -2.03 9.68
N ASP A 118 -2.52 -3.04 9.05
CA ASP A 118 -3.87 -3.49 9.33
C ASP A 118 -3.99 -3.99 10.79
N GLU A 119 -5.12 -3.67 11.43
CA GLU A 119 -5.49 -4.11 12.77
C GLU A 119 -6.82 -4.86 12.68
N PHE A 120 -6.75 -6.11 12.18
CA PHE A 120 -7.93 -6.97 12.04
C PHE A 120 -8.29 -7.61 13.38
N THR A 121 -9.59 -7.59 13.68
CA THR A 121 -10.17 -8.07 14.94
C THR A 121 -11.37 -8.98 14.64
N ASP A 122 -12.17 -9.27 15.69
CA ASP A 122 -13.47 -9.96 15.57
C ASP A 122 -14.62 -9.03 15.12
N LEU A 123 -14.38 -7.73 14.96
CA LEU A 123 -15.35 -6.78 14.43
C LEU A 123 -15.68 -7.11 12.96
N ARG A 124 -16.94 -6.86 12.56
CA ARG A 124 -17.45 -7.22 11.23
C ARG A 124 -18.23 -6.07 10.61
N HIS A 125 -18.17 -5.97 9.29
CA HIS A 125 -18.97 -5.03 8.50
C HIS A 125 -20.39 -5.55 8.27
N ASN A 126 -21.08 -5.95 9.34
CA ASN A 126 -22.35 -6.66 9.28
C ASN A 126 -23.60 -5.78 9.43
N LYS A 127 -23.42 -4.47 9.55
CA LYS A 127 -24.49 -3.48 9.74
C LYS A 127 -24.15 -2.15 9.09
N PRO A 128 -25.13 -1.26 8.86
CA PRO A 128 -24.86 0.16 8.59
C PRO A 128 -24.15 0.82 9.77
N GLY A 129 -23.40 1.87 9.51
CA GLY A 129 -22.74 2.69 10.53
C GLY A 129 -21.42 2.14 11.04
N VAL A 130 -20.84 1.13 10.43
CA VAL A 130 -19.48 0.65 10.78
C VAL A 130 -18.44 1.68 10.32
N LEU A 131 -17.57 2.10 11.25
CA LEU A 131 -16.44 3.00 11.00
C LEU A 131 -15.20 2.17 10.70
N SER A 132 -14.62 2.33 9.51
CA SER A 132 -13.53 1.49 9.03
C SER A 132 -12.50 2.30 8.22
N MET A 133 -11.23 1.87 8.27
CA MET A 133 -10.14 2.54 7.57
C MET A 133 -10.21 2.29 6.06
N ALA A 134 -10.09 3.35 5.28
CA ALA A 134 -9.80 3.24 3.85
C ALA A 134 -8.32 2.96 3.63
N ASN A 135 -8.00 2.11 2.66
CA ASN A 135 -6.63 1.75 2.29
C ASN A 135 -6.49 1.49 0.78
N SER A 136 -5.25 1.44 0.29
CA SER A 136 -4.89 1.09 -1.09
C SER A 136 -4.29 -0.31 -1.20
N GLY A 137 -4.61 -1.19 -0.27
CA GLY A 137 -4.11 -2.55 -0.13
C GLY A 137 -3.59 -2.80 1.29
N PRO A 138 -3.06 -4.00 1.58
CA PRO A 138 -2.63 -4.38 2.91
C PRO A 138 -1.63 -3.40 3.53
N ASN A 139 -1.83 -3.06 4.81
CA ASN A 139 -0.93 -2.22 5.61
C ASN A 139 -0.73 -0.79 5.07
N THR A 140 -1.72 -0.22 4.39
CA THR A 140 -1.66 1.14 3.84
C THR A 140 -2.67 2.11 4.47
N ASN A 141 -3.19 1.79 5.66
CA ASN A 141 -4.08 2.69 6.40
C ASN A 141 -3.36 3.99 6.77
N SER A 142 -4.10 5.10 6.84
CA SER A 142 -3.56 6.42 7.26
C SER A 142 -4.64 7.26 7.95
N SER A 143 -5.12 8.33 7.30
CA SER A 143 -6.16 9.22 7.83
C SER A 143 -7.53 8.99 7.22
N GLN A 144 -7.61 8.41 6.03
CA GLN A 144 -8.90 8.21 5.36
C GLN A 144 -9.70 7.09 6.03
N PHE A 145 -10.99 7.35 6.26
CA PHE A 145 -11.94 6.39 6.81
C PHE A 145 -13.30 6.51 6.12
N PHE A 146 -14.09 5.46 6.22
CA PHE A 146 -15.46 5.45 5.71
C PHE A 146 -16.45 4.94 6.76
N ILE A 147 -17.71 5.31 6.56
CA ILE A 147 -18.84 4.82 7.36
C ILE A 147 -19.76 4.07 6.39
N THR A 148 -20.09 2.82 6.69
CA THR A 148 -20.97 2.00 5.86
C THR A 148 -22.42 2.48 5.92
N LEU A 149 -23.12 2.49 4.78
CA LEU A 149 -24.55 2.76 4.71
C LEU A 149 -25.39 1.48 4.71
N VAL A 150 -24.77 0.36 4.38
CA VAL A 150 -25.35 -1.00 4.35
C VAL A 150 -24.35 -2.00 4.91
N PRO A 151 -24.75 -3.24 5.24
CA PRO A 151 -23.79 -4.32 5.55
C PRO A 151 -22.86 -4.59 4.37
N THR A 152 -21.54 -4.71 4.63
CA THR A 152 -20.51 -4.89 3.60
C THR A 152 -19.53 -6.01 3.97
N PRO A 153 -20.01 -7.26 4.17
CA PRO A 153 -19.19 -8.35 4.73
C PRO A 153 -17.98 -8.73 3.86
N TRP A 154 -17.98 -8.39 2.59
CA TRP A 154 -16.82 -8.59 1.69
C TRP A 154 -15.61 -7.74 2.01
N LEU A 155 -15.74 -6.75 2.92
CA LEU A 155 -14.65 -5.91 3.43
C LEU A 155 -13.96 -6.50 4.67
N ASP A 156 -14.53 -7.55 5.29
CA ASP A 156 -13.94 -8.22 6.44
C ASP A 156 -12.56 -8.78 6.09
N GLY A 157 -11.58 -8.55 6.98
CA GLY A 157 -10.19 -8.93 6.76
C GLY A 157 -9.45 -8.14 5.67
N LYS A 158 -10.05 -7.05 5.15
CA LYS A 158 -9.43 -6.15 4.17
C LYS A 158 -9.35 -4.71 4.68
N HIS A 159 -10.29 -4.29 5.52
CA HIS A 159 -10.34 -2.97 6.11
C HIS A 159 -10.47 -3.07 7.63
N SER A 160 -9.69 -2.27 8.35
CA SER A 160 -9.64 -2.28 9.82
C SER A 160 -10.80 -1.49 10.41
N ILE A 161 -11.69 -2.18 11.10
CA ILE A 161 -12.82 -1.56 11.81
C ILE A 161 -12.32 -1.01 13.14
N PHE A 162 -12.71 0.22 13.48
CA PHE A 162 -12.32 0.86 14.73
C PHE A 162 -13.46 1.56 15.48
N GLY A 163 -14.71 1.41 15.02
CA GLY A 163 -15.86 1.99 15.69
C GLY A 163 -17.17 1.80 14.96
N SER A 164 -18.22 2.41 15.49
CA SER A 164 -19.53 2.44 14.83
C SER A 164 -20.35 3.67 15.26
N VAL A 165 -21.25 4.11 14.39
CA VAL A 165 -22.22 5.17 14.67
C VAL A 165 -23.21 4.71 15.74
N VAL A 166 -23.50 5.55 16.71
CA VAL A 166 -24.42 5.26 17.81
C VAL A 166 -25.66 6.18 17.82
N GLY A 167 -26.69 5.74 18.52
CA GLY A 167 -27.96 6.47 18.61
C GLY A 167 -28.60 6.71 17.25
N ASP A 168 -29.16 7.89 17.09
CA ASP A 168 -29.81 8.33 15.84
C ASP A 168 -28.84 8.86 14.77
N GLY A 169 -27.53 8.71 14.98
CA GLY A 169 -26.49 9.28 14.11
C GLY A 169 -26.60 8.86 12.65
N MET A 170 -27.10 7.66 12.36
CA MET A 170 -27.32 7.20 11.00
C MET A 170 -28.35 8.02 10.22
N LYS A 171 -29.26 8.72 10.91
CA LYS A 171 -30.20 9.66 10.25
C LYS A 171 -29.44 10.83 9.60
N VAL A 172 -28.33 11.26 10.18
CA VAL A 172 -27.45 12.29 9.63
C VAL A 172 -26.53 11.70 8.57
N VAL A 173 -25.85 10.59 8.90
CA VAL A 173 -24.88 9.96 7.98
C VAL A 173 -25.51 9.63 6.63
N ALA A 174 -26.75 9.14 6.61
CA ALA A 174 -27.48 8.80 5.38
C ALA A 174 -27.87 10.03 4.51
N THR A 175 -27.75 11.26 5.03
CA THR A 175 -28.00 12.49 4.26
C THR A 175 -26.74 13.13 3.68
N ILE A 176 -25.57 12.59 3.99
CA ILE A 176 -24.28 13.09 3.51
C ILE A 176 -24.16 12.81 2.01
N VAL A 177 -23.78 13.83 1.25
CA VAL A 177 -23.47 13.74 -0.18
C VAL A 177 -22.02 14.17 -0.43
N LYS A 178 -21.52 13.89 -1.63
CA LYS A 178 -20.17 14.28 -2.02
C LYS A 178 -19.95 15.79 -1.83
N ASP A 179 -18.77 16.14 -1.37
CA ASP A 179 -18.30 17.49 -1.03
C ASP A 179 -18.94 18.13 0.21
N ASP A 180 -19.81 17.43 0.96
CA ASP A 180 -20.17 17.83 2.31
C ASP A 180 -18.93 17.89 3.21
N ILE A 181 -18.96 18.73 4.24
CA ILE A 181 -17.78 19.07 5.04
C ILE A 181 -17.90 18.52 6.46
N VAL A 182 -16.82 17.92 6.96
CA VAL A 182 -16.57 17.72 8.38
C VAL A 182 -16.18 19.06 8.98
N LYS A 183 -17.04 19.64 9.83
CA LYS A 183 -16.76 20.94 10.48
C LYS A 183 -15.77 20.78 11.62
N THR A 184 -16.04 19.83 12.53
CA THR A 184 -15.18 19.52 13.67
C THR A 184 -15.33 18.05 14.09
N VAL A 185 -14.27 17.51 14.69
CA VAL A 185 -14.29 16.21 15.37
C VAL A 185 -13.85 16.40 16.81
N THR A 186 -14.77 16.19 17.77
CA THR A 186 -14.49 16.31 19.20
C THR A 186 -14.47 14.95 19.87
N ILE A 187 -13.40 14.64 20.60
CA ILE A 187 -13.26 13.38 21.33
C ILE A 187 -13.91 13.47 22.70
N ILE A 188 -14.81 12.53 23.00
CA ILE A 188 -15.53 12.43 24.28
C ILE A 188 -15.03 11.20 25.02
N ARG A 189 -14.56 11.42 26.26
CA ARG A 189 -14.09 10.36 27.17
C ARG A 189 -15.04 10.25 28.33
N LYS A 190 -15.90 9.22 28.37
CA LYS A 190 -16.89 9.01 29.45
C LYS A 190 -16.50 7.82 30.31
N GLY A 191 -16.47 8.01 31.62
CA GLY A 191 -16.09 6.99 32.61
C GLY A 191 -14.59 6.93 32.90
N GLU A 192 -14.25 6.34 34.06
CA GLU A 192 -12.88 6.35 34.60
C GLU A 192 -11.91 5.44 33.80
N VAL A 193 -12.40 4.36 33.20
CA VAL A 193 -11.56 3.41 32.47
C VAL A 193 -11.00 4.07 31.19
N VAL A 194 -11.82 4.84 30.51
CA VAL A 194 -11.44 5.53 29.26
C VAL A 194 -10.42 6.64 29.49
N LYS A 195 -10.41 7.26 30.64
CA LYS A 195 -9.40 8.27 31.02
C LYS A 195 -7.97 7.72 30.99
N LYS A 196 -7.81 6.39 31.12
CA LYS A 196 -6.51 5.70 31.06
C LYS A 196 -6.05 5.41 29.63
N PHE A 197 -6.90 5.61 28.61
CA PHE A 197 -6.54 5.43 27.21
C PHE A 197 -5.71 6.62 26.72
N ASP A 198 -4.40 6.47 26.76
CA ASP A 198 -3.45 7.47 26.27
C ASP A 198 -3.14 7.22 24.79
N ALA A 199 -3.94 7.85 23.93
CA ALA A 199 -3.81 7.71 22.47
C ALA A 199 -2.43 8.15 21.96
N VAL A 200 -1.85 9.21 22.56
CA VAL A 200 -0.53 9.72 22.15
C VAL A 200 0.56 8.70 22.46
N LYS A 201 0.54 8.15 23.66
CA LYS A 201 1.50 7.12 24.07
C LYS A 201 1.37 5.86 23.21
N ILE A 202 0.15 5.36 23.03
CA ILE A 202 -0.11 4.14 22.22
C ILE A 202 0.42 4.32 20.81
N PHE A 203 0.12 5.45 20.16
CA PHE A 203 0.52 5.70 18.79
C PHE A 203 2.02 5.92 18.64
N ASN A 204 2.66 6.61 19.58
CA ASN A 204 4.12 6.80 19.62
C ASN A 204 4.85 5.46 19.82
N ASP A 205 4.38 4.62 20.75
CA ASP A 205 4.97 3.29 20.99
C ASP A 205 4.84 2.40 19.76
N TYR A 206 3.69 2.43 19.08
CA TYR A 206 3.48 1.73 17.81
C TYR A 206 4.52 2.16 16.76
N PHE A 207 4.66 3.46 16.49
CA PHE A 207 5.61 3.95 15.49
C PHE A 207 7.06 3.65 15.83
N LYS A 208 7.42 3.72 17.11
CA LYS A 208 8.76 3.34 17.56
C LYS A 208 9.03 1.87 17.28
N SER A 209 8.10 0.99 17.64
CA SER A 209 8.24 -0.45 17.39
C SER A 209 8.30 -0.79 15.90
N GLU A 210 7.47 -0.14 15.06
CA GLU A 210 7.49 -0.32 13.61
C GLU A 210 8.82 0.12 12.98
N THR A 211 9.36 1.27 13.42
CA THR A 211 10.66 1.75 12.95
C THR A 211 11.79 0.78 13.32
N GLU A 212 11.76 0.23 14.53
CA GLU A 212 12.74 -0.77 14.97
C GLU A 212 12.61 -2.09 14.19
N ASN A 213 11.37 -2.54 13.94
CA ASN A 213 11.11 -3.75 13.15
C ASN A 213 11.56 -3.59 11.69
N GLN A 214 11.28 -2.43 11.07
CA GLN A 214 11.75 -2.14 9.72
C GLN A 214 13.27 -2.12 9.63
N LYS A 215 13.97 -1.52 10.61
CA LYS A 215 15.45 -1.53 10.68
C LYS A 215 16.00 -2.95 10.82
N LYS A 216 15.40 -3.77 11.69
CA LYS A 216 15.79 -5.17 11.88
C LYS A 216 15.59 -5.98 10.59
N GLN A 217 14.43 -5.82 9.93
CA GLN A 217 14.15 -6.53 8.69
C GLN A 217 15.13 -6.11 7.57
N ALA A 218 15.38 -4.81 7.41
CA ALA A 218 16.34 -4.30 6.43
C ALA A 218 17.77 -4.83 6.69
N ALA A 219 18.17 -4.95 7.95
CA ALA A 219 19.47 -5.56 8.31
C ALA A 219 19.54 -7.04 7.95
N ILE A 220 18.47 -7.82 8.23
CA ILE A 220 18.35 -9.23 7.87
C ILE A 220 18.40 -9.40 6.35
N ASP A 221 17.67 -8.59 5.60
CA ASP A 221 17.63 -8.69 4.14
C ASP A 221 18.98 -8.30 3.52
N SER A 222 19.64 -7.29 4.07
CA SER A 222 21.01 -6.92 3.68
C SER A 222 22.01 -8.05 3.94
N GLN A 223 21.91 -8.71 5.10
CA GLN A 223 22.79 -9.83 5.41
C GLN A 223 22.51 -11.02 4.49
N LYS A 224 21.26 -11.40 4.28
CA LYS A 224 20.88 -12.46 3.33
C LYS A 224 21.42 -12.19 1.93
N LYS A 225 21.36 -10.94 1.48
CA LYS A 225 21.90 -10.53 0.17
C LYS A 225 23.43 -10.72 0.14
N LYS A 226 24.14 -10.28 1.17
CA LYS A 226 25.61 -10.48 1.26
C LYS A 226 26.00 -11.96 1.24
N ASP A 227 25.29 -12.78 2.01
CA ASP A 227 25.55 -14.23 2.09
C ASP A 227 25.27 -14.90 0.74
N TYR A 228 24.18 -14.52 0.07
CA TYR A 228 23.87 -14.96 -1.29
C TYR A 228 24.97 -14.55 -2.28
N ASP A 229 25.34 -13.28 -2.29
CA ASP A 229 26.37 -12.75 -3.19
C ASP A 229 27.72 -13.43 -2.96
N ALA A 230 28.13 -13.66 -1.72
CA ALA A 230 29.36 -14.37 -1.38
C ALA A 230 29.32 -15.84 -1.87
N LYS A 231 28.20 -16.53 -1.63
CA LYS A 231 28.02 -17.93 -2.01
C LYS A 231 28.07 -18.15 -3.52
N TYR A 232 27.44 -17.25 -4.28
CA TYR A 232 27.30 -17.38 -5.73
C TYR A 232 28.27 -16.50 -6.54
N LYS A 233 29.21 -15.83 -5.86
CA LYS A 233 30.17 -14.92 -6.48
C LYS A 233 30.92 -15.56 -7.65
N ILE A 234 31.44 -16.74 -7.46
CA ILE A 234 32.25 -17.44 -8.50
C ILE A 234 31.42 -17.68 -9.76
N VAL A 235 30.17 -18.15 -9.61
CA VAL A 235 29.29 -18.44 -10.74
C VAL A 235 28.89 -17.16 -11.45
N LYS A 236 28.62 -16.08 -10.71
CA LYS A 236 28.31 -14.75 -11.27
C LYS A 236 29.50 -14.18 -12.04
N ASP A 237 30.70 -14.20 -11.45
CA ASP A 237 31.92 -13.68 -12.10
C ASP A 237 32.25 -14.46 -13.37
N GLN A 238 32.06 -15.77 -13.37
CA GLN A 238 32.22 -16.61 -14.60
C GLN A 238 31.22 -16.17 -15.68
N LYS A 239 29.97 -15.89 -15.33
CA LYS A 239 28.96 -15.39 -16.30
C LYS A 239 29.30 -14.00 -16.80
N VAL A 240 29.71 -13.09 -15.95
CA VAL A 240 30.17 -11.75 -16.37
C VAL A 240 31.33 -11.84 -17.36
N THR A 241 32.32 -12.67 -17.05
CA THR A 241 33.47 -12.89 -17.95
C THR A 241 33.01 -13.45 -19.31
N PHE A 242 32.18 -14.48 -19.28
CA PHE A 242 31.61 -15.09 -20.50
C PHE A 242 30.83 -14.07 -21.36
N PHE A 243 29.94 -13.30 -20.75
CA PHE A 243 29.16 -12.31 -21.45
C PHE A 243 30.01 -11.17 -22.02
N ASN A 244 30.99 -10.71 -21.28
CA ASN A 244 31.89 -9.65 -21.75
C ASN A 244 32.70 -10.10 -22.98
N GLU A 245 33.18 -11.35 -23.03
CA GLU A 245 33.87 -11.90 -24.19
C GLU A 245 32.94 -11.97 -25.39
N LEU A 246 31.72 -12.48 -25.22
CA LEU A 246 30.74 -12.56 -26.30
C LEU A 246 30.33 -11.18 -26.81
N LYS A 247 30.18 -10.19 -25.90
CA LYS A 247 29.76 -8.81 -26.24
C LYS A 247 30.74 -8.11 -27.17
N LYS A 248 32.05 -8.44 -27.12
CA LYS A 248 33.11 -7.91 -28.02
C LYS A 248 32.88 -8.27 -29.48
N SER A 249 32.37 -9.48 -29.76
CA SER A 249 32.13 -10.01 -31.10
C SER A 249 30.66 -10.14 -31.48
N ALA A 250 29.77 -9.52 -30.70
CA ALA A 250 28.32 -9.55 -30.92
C ALA A 250 27.93 -8.64 -32.09
N THR A 251 26.99 -9.08 -32.90
CA THR A 251 26.39 -8.29 -33.97
C THR A 251 25.48 -7.22 -33.37
N LYS A 252 25.68 -5.95 -33.71
CA LYS A 252 24.85 -4.83 -33.26
C LYS A 252 23.82 -4.48 -34.36
N THR A 253 22.58 -4.25 -33.96
CA THR A 253 21.51 -3.78 -34.83
C THR A 253 21.32 -2.26 -34.75
N PRO A 254 20.58 -1.62 -35.67
CA PRO A 254 20.31 -0.19 -35.63
C PRO A 254 19.57 0.29 -34.36
N SER A 255 18.75 -0.58 -33.72
CA SER A 255 18.04 -0.28 -32.48
C SER A 255 18.98 -0.17 -31.26
N GLY A 256 20.23 -0.62 -31.39
CA GLY A 256 21.19 -0.72 -30.28
C GLY A 256 21.24 -2.11 -29.64
N PHE A 257 20.31 -2.99 -29.98
CA PHE A 257 20.34 -4.39 -29.56
C PHE A 257 21.61 -5.08 -30.07
N LYS A 258 22.19 -6.01 -29.27
CA LYS A 258 23.30 -6.85 -29.73
C LYS A 258 23.00 -8.31 -29.46
N PHE A 259 23.48 -9.19 -30.32
CA PHE A 259 23.35 -10.63 -30.14
C PHE A 259 24.56 -11.40 -30.65
N LYS A 260 24.77 -12.57 -30.07
CA LYS A 260 25.80 -13.53 -30.53
C LYS A 260 25.22 -14.93 -30.56
N ILE A 261 25.19 -15.54 -31.74
CA ILE A 261 24.87 -16.97 -31.86
C ILE A 261 26.04 -17.77 -31.30
N ILE A 262 25.80 -18.59 -30.30
CA ILE A 262 26.79 -19.44 -29.62
C ILE A 262 26.68 -20.91 -30.04
N GLN A 263 25.52 -21.30 -30.58
CA GLN A 263 25.30 -22.61 -31.16
C GLN A 263 24.48 -22.44 -32.44
N LYS A 264 25.04 -22.86 -33.56
CA LYS A 264 24.35 -22.84 -34.89
C LYS A 264 23.46 -24.06 -35.05
N SER A 265 22.43 -23.91 -35.89
CA SER A 265 21.53 -24.98 -36.29
C SER A 265 21.26 -24.90 -37.80
N THR A 266 20.88 -26.04 -38.39
CA THR A 266 20.40 -26.16 -39.77
C THR A 266 18.88 -25.94 -39.89
N GLY A 267 18.21 -25.62 -38.81
CA GLY A 267 16.76 -25.33 -38.79
C GLY A 267 16.40 -24.08 -39.59
N ASP A 268 15.13 -23.93 -39.90
CA ASP A 268 14.59 -22.76 -40.59
C ASP A 268 14.37 -21.60 -39.61
N ILE A 269 14.37 -20.37 -40.15
CA ILE A 269 13.90 -19.20 -39.43
C ILE A 269 12.37 -19.32 -39.30
N PRO A 270 11.81 -19.26 -38.08
CA PRO A 270 10.35 -19.33 -37.87
C PRO A 270 9.63 -18.17 -38.54
N LYS A 271 8.44 -18.44 -39.09
CA LYS A 271 7.60 -17.42 -39.74
C LYS A 271 6.71 -16.72 -38.70
N ASP A 272 6.30 -15.50 -39.02
CA ASP A 272 5.29 -14.79 -38.19
C ASP A 272 4.02 -15.64 -38.10
N GLY A 273 3.44 -15.67 -36.86
CA GLY A 273 2.29 -16.52 -36.52
C GLY A 273 2.65 -17.95 -36.10
N GLU A 274 3.88 -18.40 -36.31
CA GLU A 274 4.34 -19.74 -35.90
C GLU A 274 4.60 -19.78 -34.39
N THR A 275 4.12 -20.85 -33.74
CA THR A 275 4.40 -21.06 -32.29
C THR A 275 5.74 -21.80 -32.16
N VAL A 276 6.63 -21.23 -31.37
CA VAL A 276 7.93 -21.79 -30.99
C VAL A 276 8.06 -21.94 -29.50
N ASN A 277 8.95 -22.81 -29.06
CA ASN A 277 9.26 -22.97 -27.62
C ASN A 277 10.64 -22.39 -27.33
N ILE A 278 10.74 -21.57 -26.31
CA ILE A 278 11.94 -20.83 -25.94
C ILE A 278 12.44 -21.28 -24.58
N GLU A 279 13.67 -21.81 -24.52
CA GLU A 279 14.39 -21.87 -23.24
C GLU A 279 15.21 -20.60 -23.07
N TYR A 280 15.22 -20.08 -21.85
CA TYR A 280 15.93 -18.85 -21.54
C TYR A 280 16.51 -18.82 -20.13
N ALA A 281 17.51 -17.95 -19.95
CA ALA A 281 17.99 -17.48 -18.67
C ALA A 281 18.32 -16.00 -18.78
N GLY A 282 17.70 -15.17 -17.94
CA GLY A 282 17.85 -13.72 -17.92
C GLY A 282 18.75 -13.25 -16.79
N PHE A 283 19.73 -12.39 -17.11
CA PHE A 283 20.74 -11.89 -16.19
C PHE A 283 20.82 -10.36 -16.23
N LEU A 284 21.19 -9.77 -15.11
CA LEU A 284 21.72 -8.41 -15.04
C LEU A 284 23.19 -8.39 -15.50
N GLU A 285 23.74 -7.21 -15.81
CA GLU A 285 25.14 -7.08 -16.25
C GLU A 285 26.18 -7.52 -15.20
N ASP A 286 25.81 -7.58 -13.93
CA ASP A 286 26.63 -8.08 -12.82
C ASP A 286 26.60 -9.62 -12.67
N GLY A 287 25.98 -10.33 -13.61
CA GLY A 287 25.83 -11.78 -13.61
C GLY A 287 24.72 -12.31 -12.71
N THR A 288 23.92 -11.45 -12.08
CA THR A 288 22.78 -11.86 -11.27
C THR A 288 21.70 -12.45 -12.17
N LEU A 289 21.33 -13.70 -11.95
CA LEU A 289 20.18 -14.34 -12.59
C LEU A 289 18.89 -13.74 -12.01
N PHE A 290 17.96 -13.32 -12.85
CA PHE A 290 16.66 -12.79 -12.40
C PHE A 290 15.49 -13.70 -12.80
N ASP A 291 15.59 -14.47 -13.86
CA ASP A 291 14.60 -15.47 -14.25
C ASP A 291 15.19 -16.53 -15.19
N THR A 292 14.63 -17.75 -15.20
CA THR A 292 15.02 -18.79 -16.15
C THR A 292 13.92 -19.83 -16.28
N SER A 293 13.82 -20.43 -17.50
CA SER A 293 13.03 -21.63 -17.78
C SER A 293 13.75 -22.93 -17.39
N SER A 294 15.05 -22.86 -17.03
CA SER A 294 15.89 -24.04 -16.71
C SER A 294 15.99 -24.29 -15.22
N PRO A 295 15.51 -25.44 -14.70
CA PRO A 295 15.68 -25.80 -13.31
C PRO A 295 17.16 -25.99 -12.91
N THR A 296 18.00 -26.41 -13.87
CA THR A 296 19.44 -26.57 -13.66
C THR A 296 20.12 -25.23 -13.43
N VAL A 297 19.83 -24.22 -14.27
CA VAL A 297 20.35 -22.86 -14.11
C VAL A 297 19.83 -22.27 -12.80
N ALA A 298 18.54 -22.42 -12.49
CA ALA A 298 17.98 -21.95 -11.23
C ALA A 298 18.70 -22.52 -10.00
N LYS A 299 19.01 -23.83 -10.01
CA LYS A 299 19.79 -24.48 -8.94
C LYS A 299 21.22 -23.94 -8.85
N GLN A 300 21.88 -23.75 -9.98
CA GLN A 300 23.26 -23.26 -10.04
C GLN A 300 23.39 -21.85 -9.44
N PHE A 301 22.36 -21.02 -9.55
CA PHE A 301 22.30 -19.66 -8.99
C PHE A 301 21.52 -19.58 -7.66
N GLY A 302 21.11 -20.71 -7.06
CA GLY A 302 20.35 -20.72 -5.80
C GLY A 302 18.97 -20.12 -5.87
N MET A 303 18.38 -20.03 -7.05
CA MET A 303 17.05 -19.47 -7.32
C MET A 303 15.99 -20.53 -7.61
N PHE A 304 16.30 -21.81 -7.36
CA PHE A 304 15.35 -22.88 -7.56
C PHE A 304 14.19 -22.79 -6.56
N ASN A 305 12.98 -22.81 -7.08
CA ASN A 305 11.74 -22.76 -6.31
C ASN A 305 10.95 -24.05 -6.52
N GLU A 306 10.76 -24.83 -5.46
CA GLU A 306 10.04 -26.12 -5.52
C GLU A 306 8.57 -25.98 -5.93
N GLN A 307 7.87 -24.95 -5.44
CA GLN A 307 6.46 -24.71 -5.80
C GLN A 307 6.34 -24.40 -7.30
N ARG A 308 7.26 -23.58 -7.85
CA ARG A 308 7.31 -23.32 -9.29
C ARG A 308 7.58 -24.60 -10.08
N ALA A 309 8.45 -25.46 -9.57
CA ALA A 309 8.74 -26.77 -10.21
C ALA A 309 7.52 -27.68 -10.20
N MET A 310 6.78 -27.76 -9.11
CA MET A 310 5.52 -28.55 -9.01
C MET A 310 4.45 -28.07 -9.97
N GLN A 311 4.45 -26.80 -10.34
CA GLN A 311 3.52 -26.16 -11.28
C GLN A 311 4.03 -26.18 -12.72
N ASN A 312 5.07 -26.97 -13.05
CA ASN A 312 5.76 -26.98 -14.35
C ASN A 312 6.28 -25.60 -14.79
N GLY A 313 6.56 -24.70 -13.83
CA GLY A 313 7.03 -23.34 -14.10
C GLY A 313 8.49 -23.25 -14.61
N TYR A 314 9.21 -24.39 -14.68
CA TYR A 314 10.50 -24.54 -15.37
C TYR A 314 10.27 -25.34 -16.66
N SER A 315 9.67 -24.72 -17.65
CA SER A 315 9.45 -25.31 -18.98
C SER A 315 9.77 -24.28 -20.05
N ALA A 316 10.04 -24.76 -21.26
CA ALA A 316 10.21 -23.86 -22.38
C ALA A 316 8.95 -23.03 -22.60
N LEU A 317 9.13 -21.74 -22.80
CA LEU A 317 8.05 -20.77 -22.94
C LEU A 317 7.47 -20.79 -24.35
N PRO A 318 6.19 -21.13 -24.56
CA PRO A 318 5.57 -21.03 -25.86
C PRO A 318 5.39 -19.57 -26.28
N TYR A 319 5.82 -19.24 -27.50
CA TYR A 319 5.75 -17.90 -28.06
C TYR A 319 5.29 -17.93 -29.51
N VAL A 320 4.36 -17.05 -29.87
CA VAL A 320 3.91 -16.85 -31.25
C VAL A 320 4.79 -15.79 -31.87
N MET A 321 5.53 -16.16 -32.93
CA MET A 321 6.43 -15.25 -33.62
C MET A 321 5.69 -14.03 -34.17
N GLY A 322 6.30 -12.86 -34.07
CA GLY A 322 5.68 -11.58 -34.44
C GLY A 322 4.72 -10.98 -33.41
N SER A 323 4.42 -11.67 -32.29
CA SER A 323 3.59 -11.10 -31.22
C SER A 323 4.37 -10.11 -30.35
N ASN A 324 3.68 -9.06 -29.87
CA ASN A 324 4.27 -8.02 -29.00
C ASN A 324 4.06 -8.31 -27.49
N ARG A 325 4.14 -9.58 -27.08
CA ARG A 325 3.91 -9.99 -25.68
C ARG A 325 5.16 -9.96 -24.81
N MET A 326 6.31 -9.62 -25.37
CA MET A 326 7.59 -9.55 -24.66
C MET A 326 8.25 -8.20 -24.88
N ILE A 327 9.33 -7.94 -24.12
CA ILE A 327 10.12 -6.71 -24.27
C ILE A 327 10.69 -6.62 -25.70
N PRO A 328 10.76 -5.39 -26.28
CA PRO A 328 11.12 -5.20 -27.70
C PRO A 328 12.42 -5.86 -28.11
N GLY A 329 13.47 -5.76 -27.28
CA GLY A 329 14.77 -6.36 -27.57
C GLY A 329 14.76 -7.89 -27.60
N PHE A 330 13.86 -8.53 -26.82
CA PHE A 330 13.70 -9.99 -26.86
C PHE A 330 13.00 -10.44 -28.15
N VAL A 331 11.95 -9.74 -28.56
CA VAL A 331 11.23 -9.96 -29.81
C VAL A 331 12.17 -9.79 -31.01
N GLU A 332 12.96 -8.71 -31.04
CA GLU A 332 13.96 -8.46 -32.07
C GLU A 332 14.99 -9.60 -32.14
N GLY A 333 15.47 -10.06 -30.97
CA GLY A 333 16.43 -11.15 -30.86
C GLY A 333 15.91 -12.46 -31.45
N LEU A 334 14.66 -12.83 -31.10
CA LEU A 334 14.04 -14.07 -31.64
C LEU A 334 13.92 -14.08 -33.13
N SER A 335 13.66 -12.93 -33.79
CA SER A 335 13.57 -12.83 -35.26
C SER A 335 14.91 -13.09 -35.96
N LYS A 336 16.03 -13.16 -35.25
CA LYS A 336 17.38 -13.45 -35.77
C LYS A 336 17.79 -14.91 -35.68
N LEU A 337 16.98 -15.74 -34.98
CA LEU A 337 17.34 -17.13 -34.68
C LEU A 337 16.64 -18.12 -35.60
N LYS A 338 17.36 -19.17 -35.96
CA LYS A 338 16.80 -20.40 -36.50
C LYS A 338 16.39 -21.38 -35.42
N LYS A 339 15.45 -22.25 -35.70
CA LYS A 339 15.08 -23.35 -34.79
C LYS A 339 16.31 -24.21 -34.46
N GLY A 340 16.53 -24.43 -33.16
CA GLY A 340 17.68 -25.16 -32.61
C GLY A 340 18.94 -24.31 -32.38
N GLU A 341 18.90 -23.00 -32.68
CA GLU A 341 20.03 -22.11 -32.36
C GLU A 341 19.97 -21.65 -30.89
N LYS A 342 21.18 -21.45 -30.33
CA LYS A 342 21.36 -20.76 -29.06
C LYS A 342 22.10 -19.45 -29.28
N ALA A 343 21.68 -18.41 -28.58
CA ALA A 343 22.31 -17.11 -28.65
C ALA A 343 22.32 -16.41 -27.26
N VAL A 344 23.18 -15.41 -27.19
CA VAL A 344 23.18 -14.44 -26.09
C VAL A 344 22.68 -13.10 -26.64
N PHE A 345 21.67 -12.55 -26.01
CA PHE A 345 21.09 -11.25 -26.32
C PHE A 345 21.58 -10.22 -25.28
N PHE A 346 22.02 -9.06 -25.75
CA PHE A 346 22.36 -7.90 -24.92
C PHE A 346 21.36 -6.80 -25.23
N ILE A 347 20.43 -6.60 -24.32
CA ILE A 347 19.26 -5.74 -24.50
C ILE A 347 19.48 -4.45 -23.70
N PRO A 348 19.62 -3.30 -24.38
CA PRO A 348 19.70 -2.02 -23.65
C PRO A 348 18.37 -1.72 -22.97
N PHE A 349 18.41 -0.95 -21.89
CA PHE A 349 17.27 -0.70 -21.01
C PHE A 349 16.02 -0.17 -21.73
N ASN A 350 16.19 0.66 -22.76
CA ASN A 350 15.10 1.22 -23.58
C ASN A 350 14.39 0.18 -24.46
N LEU A 351 15.01 -0.97 -24.72
CA LEU A 351 14.42 -2.13 -25.36
C LEU A 351 14.04 -3.23 -24.36
N GLY A 352 14.25 -2.97 -23.08
CA GLY A 352 13.90 -3.82 -21.94
C GLY A 352 12.71 -3.27 -21.15
N TYR A 353 12.91 -3.08 -19.83
CA TYR A 353 11.87 -2.58 -18.92
C TYR A 353 11.96 -1.07 -18.66
N GLY A 354 12.82 -0.34 -19.37
CA GLY A 354 12.88 1.13 -19.33
C GLY A 354 13.29 1.74 -18.00
N GLU A 355 12.85 2.97 -17.80
CA GLU A 355 13.15 3.78 -16.60
C GLU A 355 12.46 3.28 -15.32
N GLN A 356 11.42 2.46 -15.44
CA GLN A 356 10.68 1.96 -14.28
C GLN A 356 11.22 0.62 -13.76
N GLY A 357 11.95 -0.15 -14.59
CA GLY A 357 12.34 -1.51 -14.23
C GLY A 357 11.14 -2.46 -14.16
N ALA A 358 11.29 -3.58 -13.43
CA ALA A 358 10.20 -4.54 -13.23
C ALA A 358 10.23 -5.13 -11.82
N GLY A 359 9.22 -4.80 -11.04
CA GLY A 359 9.08 -5.25 -9.66
C GLY A 359 10.31 -4.90 -8.81
N ASN A 360 10.61 -5.75 -7.81
CA ASN A 360 11.82 -5.61 -6.99
C ASN A 360 13.03 -6.36 -7.58
N VAL A 361 12.94 -6.84 -8.83
CA VAL A 361 13.91 -7.78 -9.39
C VAL A 361 14.79 -7.12 -10.46
N ILE A 362 14.21 -6.28 -11.31
CA ILE A 362 14.92 -5.58 -12.38
C ILE A 362 14.94 -4.07 -12.05
N PRO A 363 16.13 -3.51 -11.75
CA PRO A 363 16.24 -2.08 -11.42
C PRO A 363 15.84 -1.15 -12.57
N PRO A 364 15.48 0.11 -12.27
CA PRO A 364 15.36 1.16 -13.27
C PRO A 364 16.61 1.28 -14.15
N ASN A 365 16.41 1.46 -15.46
CA ASN A 365 17.47 1.63 -16.45
C ASN A 365 18.45 0.44 -16.55
N ALA A 366 18.04 -0.75 -16.15
CA ALA A 366 18.89 -1.95 -16.23
C ALA A 366 19.00 -2.46 -17.66
N ASN A 367 20.23 -2.62 -18.16
CA ASN A 367 20.51 -3.44 -19.33
C ASN A 367 20.36 -4.91 -18.96
N LEU A 368 19.85 -5.71 -19.90
CA LEU A 368 19.56 -7.13 -19.67
C LEU A 368 20.40 -8.00 -20.58
N ILE A 369 20.74 -9.18 -20.10
CA ILE A 369 21.41 -10.21 -20.88
C ILE A 369 20.56 -11.47 -20.83
N PHE A 370 20.27 -12.07 -21.97
CA PHE A 370 19.55 -13.34 -22.03
C PHE A 370 20.36 -14.39 -22.78
N GLU A 371 20.52 -15.55 -22.17
CA GLU A 371 20.83 -16.78 -22.90
C GLU A 371 19.52 -17.34 -23.43
N VAL A 372 19.41 -17.60 -24.71
CA VAL A 372 18.16 -18.03 -25.34
C VAL A 372 18.44 -19.23 -26.23
N GLU A 373 17.59 -20.24 -26.17
CA GLU A 373 17.55 -21.35 -27.10
C GLU A 373 16.18 -21.41 -27.76
N LEU A 374 16.14 -21.34 -29.09
CA LEU A 374 14.92 -21.55 -29.84
C LEU A 374 14.80 -23.04 -30.13
N LYS A 375 13.92 -23.73 -29.42
CA LYS A 375 13.78 -25.20 -29.56
C LYS A 375 13.31 -25.60 -30.98
N LYS A 376 13.69 -26.82 -31.39
CA LYS A 376 13.24 -27.40 -32.68
C LYS A 376 11.77 -27.73 -32.65
#